data_e3c4d18516d0291e47fb22fdc70ce28c
#
_entry.id   e3c4d18516d0291e47fb22fdc70ce28c
#
_cell.length_a   1.000
_cell.length_b   1.000
_cell.length_c   1.000
_cell.angle_alpha   90.00
_cell.angle_beta   90.00
_cell.angle_gamma   90.00
#
_symmetry.space_group_name_H-M   'P 1'
#
loop_
_entity.id
_entity.type
_entity.pdbx_description
1 polymer ?
#
loop_
_entity_poly.entity_id
_entity_poly.type
_entity_poly.pdbx_seq_one_letter_code
_entity_poly.pdbx_strand_id
1 'polypeptide(L)'
;MEVRQVVNTVFNSCSYVLTQDNASWIVDCGDVDVLLPLIDGQLRGVMITHSHFDHIYGLNDLMAHFPHIPVLTNAAGREGLLSDKLNFSRYHETPFTLASPQDIMLVEDGQCVELFDGVSAQAIYTPGHSNCCVTWKVGDALFTGDSYIPGVRTVTNFPHSDRQLAAVSREHILRLAQHCRVYPGHPSQLESD
;
A
#
# COMPACT_ATOMS: atom_id res chain seq x y z
N MET A 1 -3.07 -18.60 0.83
CA MET A 1 -3.49 -17.18 0.82
C MET A 1 -4.02 -16.82 -0.55
N GLU A 2 -5.22 -16.25 -0.65
CA GLU A 2 -5.77 -15.66 -1.87
C GLU A 2 -5.50 -14.15 -1.90
N VAL A 3 -5.31 -13.59 -3.10
CA VAL A 3 -5.14 -12.13 -3.30
C VAL A 3 -6.15 -11.66 -4.34
N ARG A 4 -6.99 -10.70 -3.97
CA ARG A 4 -7.98 -10.05 -4.85
C ARG A 4 -7.61 -8.59 -5.05
N GLN A 5 -7.57 -8.15 -6.29
CA GLN A 5 -7.29 -6.78 -6.68
C GLN A 5 -8.59 -5.98 -6.86
N VAL A 6 -8.59 -4.75 -6.35
CA VAL A 6 -9.59 -3.72 -6.64
C VAL A 6 -8.89 -2.58 -7.37
N VAL A 7 -9.42 -2.16 -8.51
CA VAL A 7 -9.00 -0.91 -9.18
C VAL A 7 -9.94 0.19 -8.71
N ASN A 8 -9.40 1.15 -8.00
CA ASN A 8 -10.13 2.24 -7.37
C ASN A 8 -10.51 3.34 -8.37
N THR A 9 -11.53 4.13 -8.05
CA THR A 9 -12.00 5.23 -8.90
C THR A 9 -11.04 6.41 -8.93
N VAL A 10 -10.30 6.67 -7.83
CA VAL A 10 -9.30 7.75 -7.79
C VAL A 10 -8.01 7.30 -8.47
N PHE A 11 -7.71 7.90 -9.61
CA PHE A 11 -6.52 7.67 -10.45
C PHE A 11 -6.26 6.22 -10.86
N ASN A 12 -7.26 5.34 -10.77
CA ASN A 12 -7.12 3.89 -10.98
C ASN A 12 -6.05 3.25 -10.08
N SER A 13 -5.86 3.76 -8.87
CA SER A 13 -4.97 3.11 -7.90
C SER A 13 -5.47 1.70 -7.57
N CYS A 14 -4.59 0.83 -7.10
CA CYS A 14 -4.94 -0.53 -6.77
C CYS A 14 -4.92 -0.75 -5.25
N SER A 15 -6.01 -1.31 -4.74
CA SER A 15 -6.06 -1.92 -3.42
C SER A 15 -6.08 -3.45 -3.54
N TYR A 16 -5.57 -4.16 -2.55
CA TYR A 16 -5.54 -5.62 -2.56
C TYR A 16 -6.10 -6.18 -1.26
N VAL A 17 -6.98 -7.16 -1.35
CA VAL A 17 -7.48 -7.93 -0.21
C VAL A 17 -6.79 -9.28 -0.19
N LEU A 18 -6.08 -9.57 0.89
CA LEU A 18 -5.43 -10.84 1.18
C LEU A 18 -6.33 -11.62 2.13
N THR A 19 -6.68 -12.86 1.78
CA THR A 19 -7.53 -13.71 2.62
C THR A 19 -6.90 -15.06 2.87
N GLN A 20 -6.99 -15.51 4.11
CA GLN A 20 -6.62 -16.86 4.54
C GLN A 20 -7.31 -17.20 5.87
N ASP A 21 -7.85 -18.43 5.98
CA ASP A 21 -8.37 -19.01 7.22
C ASP A 21 -9.37 -18.10 7.96
N ASN A 22 -10.37 -17.58 7.23
CA ASN A 22 -11.41 -16.67 7.76
C ASN A 22 -10.83 -15.37 8.37
N ALA A 23 -9.74 -14.87 7.81
CA ALA A 23 -9.12 -13.60 8.16
C ALA A 23 -8.68 -12.85 6.91
N SER A 24 -8.63 -11.53 7.00
CA SER A 24 -8.26 -10.65 5.88
C SER A 24 -7.25 -9.59 6.30
N TRP A 25 -6.41 -9.19 5.35
CA TRP A 25 -5.57 -7.99 5.38
C TRP A 25 -5.80 -7.20 4.12
N ILE A 26 -5.58 -5.89 4.16
CA ILE A 26 -5.67 -5.01 3.00
C ILE A 26 -4.30 -4.37 2.73
N VAL A 27 -3.94 -4.24 1.46
CA VAL A 27 -2.81 -3.40 1.00
C VAL A 27 -3.40 -2.21 0.26
N ASP A 28 -3.14 -1.03 0.75
CA ASP A 28 -3.71 0.27 0.35
C ASP A 28 -5.25 0.28 0.41
N CYS A 29 -5.85 1.43 0.64
CA CYS A 29 -7.28 1.52 0.89
C CYS A 29 -7.92 2.66 0.09
N GLY A 30 -8.56 2.29 -1.00
CA GLY A 30 -9.35 3.19 -1.84
C GLY A 30 -10.85 3.03 -1.63
N ASP A 31 -11.57 2.53 -2.63
CA ASP A 31 -13.04 2.42 -2.66
C ASP A 31 -13.55 1.37 -1.65
N VAL A 32 -13.95 1.80 -0.48
CA VAL A 32 -14.35 0.94 0.64
C VAL A 32 -15.58 0.10 0.29
N ASP A 33 -16.57 0.65 -0.40
CA ASP A 33 -17.78 -0.09 -0.80
C ASP A 33 -17.46 -1.31 -1.68
N VAL A 34 -16.35 -1.24 -2.45
CA VAL A 34 -15.90 -2.36 -3.28
C VAL A 34 -15.02 -3.33 -2.47
N LEU A 35 -14.31 -2.85 -1.47
CA LEU A 35 -13.45 -3.66 -0.60
C LEU A 35 -14.26 -4.49 0.40
N LEU A 36 -15.29 -3.91 1.01
CA LEU A 36 -16.09 -4.55 2.07
C LEU A 36 -16.61 -5.95 1.69
N PRO A 37 -17.19 -6.18 0.49
CA PRO A 37 -17.68 -7.51 0.11
C PRO A 37 -16.59 -8.55 -0.11
N LEU A 38 -15.32 -8.14 -0.22
CA LEU A 38 -14.18 -9.02 -0.45
C LEU A 38 -13.48 -9.43 0.85
N ILE A 39 -13.81 -8.77 1.97
CA ILE A 39 -13.27 -9.11 3.29
C ILE A 39 -13.92 -10.38 3.77
N ASP A 40 -13.11 -11.40 4.00
CA ASP A 40 -13.57 -12.68 4.56
C ASP A 40 -13.18 -12.76 6.04
N GLY A 41 -14.16 -13.02 6.90
CA GLY A 41 -13.99 -13.15 8.33
C GLY A 41 -13.48 -11.88 9.02
N GLN A 42 -12.42 -12.01 9.81
CA GLN A 42 -11.86 -10.91 10.59
C GLN A 42 -10.88 -10.07 9.75
N LEU A 43 -11.15 -8.76 9.59
CA LEU A 43 -10.13 -7.83 9.10
C LEU A 43 -9.10 -7.58 10.20
N ARG A 44 -7.83 -7.95 9.95
CA ARG A 44 -6.74 -7.88 10.93
C ARG A 44 -5.88 -6.61 10.81
N GLY A 45 -5.94 -5.91 9.68
CA GLY A 45 -5.23 -4.63 9.50
C GLY A 45 -5.06 -4.22 8.05
N VAL A 46 -4.36 -3.09 7.88
CA VAL A 46 -4.04 -2.50 6.59
C VAL A 46 -2.54 -2.26 6.50
N MET A 47 -1.92 -2.64 5.39
CA MET A 47 -0.54 -2.35 5.03
C MET A 47 -0.53 -1.21 4.00
N ILE A 48 0.18 -0.13 4.26
CA ILE A 48 0.27 1.01 3.35
C ILE A 48 1.58 0.94 2.57
N THR A 49 1.48 0.99 1.23
CA THR A 49 2.67 1.06 0.38
C THR A 49 3.30 2.45 0.42
N HIS A 50 2.48 3.48 0.37
CA HIS A 50 2.88 4.88 0.54
C HIS A 50 1.64 5.75 0.82
N SER A 51 1.85 6.97 1.29
CA SER A 51 0.78 7.81 1.80
C SER A 51 0.18 8.80 0.78
N HIS A 52 0.33 8.60 -0.54
CA HIS A 52 -0.40 9.43 -1.49
C HIS A 52 -1.92 9.18 -1.40
N PHE A 53 -2.68 10.24 -1.64
CA PHE A 53 -4.12 10.29 -1.37
C PHE A 53 -4.90 9.13 -1.99
N ASP A 54 -4.61 8.80 -3.23
CA ASP A 54 -5.29 7.75 -3.99
C ASP A 54 -5.07 6.33 -3.43
N HIS A 55 -4.08 6.14 -2.57
CA HIS A 55 -3.82 4.87 -1.87
C HIS A 55 -4.40 4.79 -0.45
N ILE A 56 -4.94 5.90 0.08
CA ILE A 56 -5.33 5.98 1.48
C ILE A 56 -6.71 6.59 1.75
N TYR A 57 -7.39 7.14 0.74
CA TYR A 57 -8.59 7.97 0.92
C TYR A 57 -9.76 7.23 1.58
N GLY A 58 -9.81 5.91 1.49
CA GLY A 58 -10.84 5.08 2.11
C GLY A 58 -10.53 4.68 3.56
N LEU A 59 -9.32 4.95 4.09
CA LEU A 59 -8.93 4.43 5.41
C LEU A 59 -9.87 4.84 6.54
N ASN A 60 -10.31 6.10 6.60
CA ASN A 60 -11.20 6.56 7.66
C ASN A 60 -12.56 5.84 7.60
N ASP A 61 -13.10 5.64 6.40
CA ASP A 61 -14.37 4.94 6.19
C ASP A 61 -14.21 3.45 6.52
N LEU A 62 -13.11 2.81 6.11
CA LEU A 62 -12.82 1.42 6.47
C LEU A 62 -12.72 1.26 7.99
N MET A 63 -12.00 2.15 8.68
CA MET A 63 -11.82 2.11 10.14
C MET A 63 -13.11 2.46 10.90
N ALA A 64 -14.09 3.12 10.28
CA ALA A 64 -15.42 3.28 10.86
C ALA A 64 -16.20 1.93 10.89
N HIS A 65 -15.97 1.05 9.91
CA HIS A 65 -16.52 -0.31 9.89
C HIS A 65 -15.72 -1.28 10.79
N PHE A 66 -14.41 -1.10 10.88
CA PHE A 66 -13.50 -1.97 11.63
C PHE A 66 -12.61 -1.13 12.56
N PRO A 67 -13.13 -0.68 13.70
CA PRO A 67 -12.36 0.16 14.63
C PRO A 67 -11.16 -0.59 15.23
N HIS A 68 -10.08 0.17 15.46
CA HIS A 68 -8.86 -0.31 16.13
C HIS A 68 -8.06 -1.39 15.37
N ILE A 69 -8.23 -1.49 14.05
CA ILE A 69 -7.32 -2.31 13.24
C ILE A 69 -5.98 -1.57 13.04
N PRO A 70 -4.84 -2.27 13.09
CA PRO A 70 -3.53 -1.65 12.86
C PRO A 70 -3.37 -1.18 11.40
N VAL A 71 -2.79 0.00 11.24
CA VAL A 71 -2.36 0.55 9.96
C VAL A 71 -0.83 0.53 9.91
N LEU A 72 -0.26 -0.40 9.13
CA LEU A 72 1.18 -0.61 9.05
C LEU A 72 1.80 0.35 8.03
N THR A 73 2.79 1.12 8.45
CA THR A 73 3.56 2.01 7.60
C THR A 73 4.90 2.36 8.26
N ASN A 74 5.79 3.07 7.57
CA ASN A 74 7.02 3.58 8.17
C ASN A 74 6.83 4.99 8.78
N ALA A 75 7.86 5.56 9.39
CA ALA A 75 7.81 6.87 10.05
C ALA A 75 7.38 7.99 9.08
N ALA A 76 7.91 8.01 7.85
CA ALA A 76 7.53 9.01 6.84
C ALA A 76 6.08 8.81 6.35
N GLY A 77 5.62 7.56 6.25
CA GLY A 77 4.22 7.24 5.94
C GLY A 77 3.26 7.73 7.01
N ARG A 78 3.63 7.59 8.30
CA ARG A 78 2.86 8.16 9.41
C ARG A 78 2.70 9.68 9.27
N GLU A 79 3.79 10.39 8.92
CA GLU A 79 3.71 11.85 8.71
C GLU A 79 2.75 12.18 7.56
N GLY A 80 2.78 11.41 6.47
CA GLY A 80 1.88 11.56 5.34
C GLY A 80 0.42 11.27 5.68
N LEU A 81 0.14 10.21 6.44
CA LEU A 81 -1.23 9.87 6.90
C LEU A 81 -1.83 10.98 7.76
N LEU A 82 -1.01 11.76 8.48
CA LEU A 82 -1.45 12.83 9.39
C LEU A 82 -1.40 14.23 8.75
N SER A 83 -1.07 14.35 7.47
CA SER A 83 -0.89 15.65 6.82
C SER A 83 -1.50 15.66 5.41
N ASP A 84 -2.58 16.42 5.24
CA ASP A 84 -3.22 16.66 3.93
C ASP A 84 -2.26 17.26 2.88
N LYS A 85 -1.23 17.98 3.35
CA LYS A 85 -0.18 18.52 2.50
C LYS A 85 0.78 17.44 1.99
N LEU A 86 1.24 16.54 2.87
CA LEU A 86 2.23 15.53 2.53
C LEU A 86 1.63 14.39 1.70
N ASN A 87 0.34 14.09 1.92
CA ASN A 87 -0.38 13.09 1.14
C ASN A 87 -1.08 13.65 -0.11
N PHE A 88 -0.95 14.95 -0.36
CA PHE A 88 -1.53 15.70 -1.50
C PHE A 88 -3.06 15.80 -1.50
N SER A 89 -3.77 15.32 -0.48
CA SER A 89 -5.23 15.36 -0.42
C SER A 89 -5.79 16.78 -0.34
N ARG A 90 -5.02 17.78 0.11
CA ARG A 90 -5.46 19.20 0.14
C ARG A 90 -5.89 19.78 -1.20
N TYR A 91 -5.51 19.13 -2.31
CA TYR A 91 -5.88 19.53 -3.66
C TYR A 91 -7.17 18.86 -4.15
N HIS A 92 -7.78 18.01 -3.31
CA HIS A 92 -9.04 17.33 -3.56
C HIS A 92 -10.18 18.01 -2.79
N GLU A 93 -11.43 17.73 -3.17
CA GLU A 93 -12.62 18.31 -2.54
C GLU A 93 -12.70 17.99 -1.04
N THR A 94 -12.28 16.80 -0.66
CA THR A 94 -12.24 16.35 0.74
C THR A 94 -10.82 16.01 1.14
N PRO A 95 -10.10 16.92 1.81
CA PRO A 95 -8.77 16.64 2.35
C PRO A 95 -8.80 15.49 3.36
N PHE A 96 -7.78 14.64 3.30
CA PHE A 96 -7.63 13.47 4.17
C PHE A 96 -6.58 13.69 5.25
N THR A 97 -6.93 13.35 6.48
CA THR A 97 -5.99 13.06 7.58
C THR A 97 -6.55 11.88 8.36
N LEU A 98 -5.70 10.93 8.75
CA LEU A 98 -6.16 9.75 9.47
C LEU A 98 -6.75 10.15 10.83
N ALA A 99 -8.00 9.74 11.09
CA ALA A 99 -8.76 10.09 12.29
C ALA A 99 -8.27 9.34 13.54
N SER A 100 -7.61 8.19 13.37
CA SER A 100 -7.16 7.30 14.44
C SER A 100 -5.64 7.12 14.44
N PRO A 101 -4.84 8.16 14.76
CA PRO A 101 -3.38 8.08 14.71
C PRO A 101 -2.77 7.07 15.69
N GLN A 102 -3.49 6.69 16.74
CA GLN A 102 -3.08 5.66 17.71
C GLN A 102 -3.07 4.24 17.13
N ASP A 103 -3.76 4.01 16.02
CA ASP A 103 -3.82 2.71 15.36
C ASP A 103 -2.69 2.53 14.32
N ILE A 104 -1.85 3.55 14.12
CA ILE A 104 -0.65 3.46 13.27
C ILE A 104 0.41 2.62 13.97
N MET A 105 0.84 1.56 13.31
CA MET A 105 1.92 0.68 13.73
C MET A 105 3.13 0.89 12.81
N LEU A 106 4.23 1.39 13.37
CA LEU A 106 5.45 1.63 12.61
C LEU A 106 6.19 0.31 12.35
N VAL A 107 6.72 0.21 11.16
CA VAL A 107 7.61 -0.88 10.75
C VAL A 107 8.95 -0.33 10.29
N GLU A 108 10.00 -1.11 10.50
CA GLU A 108 11.36 -0.82 10.04
C GLU A 108 11.69 -1.61 8.77
N ASP A 109 12.73 -1.16 8.04
CA ASP A 109 13.19 -1.88 6.85
C ASP A 109 13.62 -3.31 7.19
N GLY A 110 13.15 -4.27 6.42
CA GLY A 110 13.38 -5.71 6.62
C GLY A 110 12.52 -6.35 7.71
N GLN A 111 11.75 -5.58 8.48
CA GLN A 111 10.89 -6.13 9.55
C GLN A 111 9.82 -7.06 8.96
N CYS A 112 9.60 -8.18 9.65
CA CYS A 112 8.50 -9.11 9.35
C CYS A 112 7.36 -8.92 10.37
N VAL A 113 6.13 -8.89 9.85
CA VAL A 113 4.89 -8.83 10.63
C VAL A 113 4.04 -10.05 10.28
N GLU A 114 3.63 -10.82 11.28
CA GLU A 114 2.74 -11.97 11.06
C GLU A 114 1.34 -11.48 10.66
N LEU A 115 0.86 -11.94 9.50
CA LEU A 115 -0.47 -11.62 8.98
C LEU A 115 -1.49 -12.72 9.30
N PHE A 116 -1.09 -13.96 9.04
CA PHE A 116 -1.86 -15.16 9.27
C PHE A 116 -0.97 -16.21 9.94
N ASP A 117 -1.54 -17.29 10.44
CA ASP A 117 -0.76 -18.37 11.03
C ASP A 117 0.29 -18.90 10.03
N GLY A 118 1.56 -18.73 10.37
CA GLY A 118 2.71 -19.09 9.54
C GLY A 118 2.93 -18.24 8.29
N VAL A 119 2.21 -17.13 8.09
CA VAL A 119 2.39 -16.22 6.96
C VAL A 119 2.72 -14.82 7.45
N SER A 120 3.90 -14.32 7.06
CA SER A 120 4.37 -12.98 7.41
C SER A 120 4.53 -12.09 6.20
N ALA A 121 4.29 -10.79 6.38
CA ALA A 121 4.70 -9.73 5.47
C ALA A 121 6.05 -9.19 5.89
N GLN A 122 6.98 -9.05 4.94
CA GLN A 122 8.22 -8.33 5.13
C GLN A 122 8.07 -6.91 4.56
N ALA A 123 8.35 -5.90 5.38
CA ALA A 123 8.46 -4.52 4.95
C ALA A 123 9.83 -4.30 4.29
N ILE A 124 9.84 -3.82 3.06
CA ILE A 124 11.07 -3.52 2.29
C ILE A 124 10.99 -2.06 1.89
N TYR A 125 11.89 -1.21 2.39
CA TYR A 125 11.89 0.19 2.01
C TYR A 125 12.34 0.36 0.57
N THR A 126 11.50 1.01 -0.23
CA THR A 126 11.73 1.27 -1.66
C THR A 126 11.46 2.73 -2.00
N PRO A 127 12.20 3.67 -1.34
CA PRO A 127 11.99 5.10 -1.55
C PRO A 127 12.34 5.52 -2.98
N GLY A 128 11.80 6.67 -3.39
CA GLY A 128 12.11 7.29 -4.67
C GLY A 128 10.89 7.88 -5.38
N HIS A 129 9.76 7.15 -5.50
CA HIS A 129 8.48 7.77 -5.84
C HIS A 129 8.04 8.71 -4.70
N SER A 130 8.14 8.25 -3.49
CA SER A 130 8.07 9.03 -2.25
C SER A 130 9.09 8.50 -1.24
N ASN A 131 9.43 9.29 -0.22
CA ASN A 131 10.31 8.88 0.87
C ASN A 131 9.65 7.84 1.80
N CYS A 132 8.33 7.70 1.76
CA CYS A 132 7.56 6.76 2.59
C CYS A 132 7.28 5.41 1.93
N CYS A 133 7.79 5.16 0.72
CA CYS A 133 7.46 3.94 0.00
C CYS A 133 7.98 2.67 0.69
N VAL A 134 7.07 1.71 0.85
CA VAL A 134 7.31 0.36 1.35
C VAL A 134 6.77 -0.64 0.33
N THR A 135 7.62 -1.54 -0.13
CA THR A 135 7.21 -2.73 -0.85
C THR A 135 6.93 -3.84 0.16
N TRP A 136 5.74 -4.42 0.14
CA TRP A 136 5.37 -5.53 1.02
C TRP A 136 5.57 -6.86 0.32
N LYS A 137 6.38 -7.75 0.92
CA LYS A 137 6.58 -9.12 0.43
C LYS A 137 5.84 -10.11 1.33
N VAL A 138 4.89 -10.86 0.76
CA VAL A 138 4.11 -11.89 1.46
C VAL A 138 4.20 -13.19 0.67
N GLY A 139 5.00 -14.14 1.15
CA GLY A 139 5.29 -15.35 0.38
C GLY A 139 5.93 -15.02 -0.98
N ASP A 140 5.23 -15.40 -2.06
CA ASP A 140 5.60 -15.08 -3.46
C ASP A 140 4.87 -13.86 -4.03
N ALA A 141 4.07 -13.14 -3.22
CA ALA A 141 3.43 -11.90 -3.60
C ALA A 141 4.30 -10.69 -3.22
N LEU A 142 4.40 -9.70 -4.15
CA LEU A 142 5.19 -8.49 -3.98
C LEU A 142 4.33 -7.26 -4.31
N PHE A 143 3.86 -6.56 -3.28
CA PHE A 143 3.03 -5.36 -3.40
C PHE A 143 3.94 -4.14 -3.46
N THR A 144 4.14 -3.59 -4.65
CA THR A 144 5.19 -2.60 -4.92
C THR A 144 4.71 -1.15 -4.81
N GLY A 145 3.40 -0.92 -4.68
CA GLY A 145 2.85 0.41 -4.82
C GLY A 145 3.37 1.08 -6.09
N ASP A 146 3.70 2.35 -5.99
CA ASP A 146 4.21 3.17 -7.10
C ASP A 146 5.75 3.15 -7.23
N SER A 147 6.44 2.41 -6.36
CA SER A 147 7.88 2.21 -6.49
C SER A 147 8.23 1.43 -7.76
N TYR A 148 7.33 0.53 -8.19
CA TYR A 148 7.47 -0.19 -9.45
C TYR A 148 6.11 -0.62 -10.01
N ILE A 149 5.79 -0.11 -11.21
CA ILE A 149 4.65 -0.51 -12.02
C ILE A 149 5.21 -1.08 -13.33
N PRO A 150 4.91 -2.36 -13.69
CA PRO A 150 5.42 -2.97 -14.92
C PRO A 150 5.02 -2.16 -16.16
N GLY A 151 5.99 -1.88 -17.04
CA GLY A 151 5.78 -1.06 -18.23
C GLY A 151 5.68 0.45 -18.02
N VAL A 152 5.66 0.92 -16.79
CA VAL A 152 5.55 2.34 -16.46
C VAL A 152 6.85 2.86 -15.83
N ARG A 153 7.25 4.06 -16.23
CA ARG A 153 8.36 4.76 -15.56
C ARG A 153 7.90 5.31 -14.22
N THR A 154 8.64 5.03 -13.15
CA THR A 154 8.38 5.60 -11.83
C THR A 154 8.34 7.12 -11.87
N VAL A 155 7.24 7.70 -11.39
CA VAL A 155 7.05 9.15 -11.28
C VAL A 155 7.91 9.67 -10.13
N THR A 156 8.76 10.68 -10.42
CA THR A 156 9.73 11.24 -9.45
C THR A 156 9.81 12.77 -9.55
N ASN A 157 8.67 13.42 -9.74
CA ASN A 157 8.54 14.88 -9.85
C ASN A 157 7.65 15.49 -8.74
N PHE A 158 7.26 14.69 -7.77
CA PHE A 158 6.56 15.16 -6.58
C PHE A 158 7.54 15.65 -5.50
N PRO A 159 7.11 16.49 -4.55
CA PRO A 159 7.85 16.73 -3.32
C PRO A 159 8.19 15.41 -2.62
N HIS A 160 9.41 15.30 -2.07
CA HIS A 160 9.94 14.09 -1.43
C HIS A 160 10.18 12.89 -2.38
N SER A 161 10.08 13.07 -3.70
CA SER A 161 10.59 12.11 -4.67
C SER A 161 12.11 12.24 -4.84
N ASP A 162 12.77 11.12 -5.16
CA ASP A 162 14.19 11.06 -5.50
C ASP A 162 14.43 10.09 -6.65
N ARG A 163 14.93 10.62 -7.78
CA ARG A 163 15.13 9.83 -8.99
C ARG A 163 16.24 8.77 -8.85
N GLN A 164 17.27 9.04 -8.04
CA GLN A 164 18.36 8.10 -7.85
C GLN A 164 17.92 6.96 -6.95
N LEU A 165 17.22 7.28 -5.85
CA LEU A 165 16.62 6.27 -4.98
C LEU A 165 15.59 5.43 -5.72
N ALA A 166 14.76 6.02 -6.60
CA ALA A 166 13.80 5.27 -7.41
C ALA A 166 14.49 4.25 -8.33
N ALA A 167 15.64 4.58 -8.91
CA ALA A 167 16.41 3.65 -9.73
C ALA A 167 16.94 2.48 -8.89
N VAL A 168 17.50 2.74 -7.70
CA VAL A 168 18.00 1.71 -6.78
C VAL A 168 16.87 0.81 -6.30
N SER A 169 15.74 1.40 -5.87
CA SER A 169 14.55 0.69 -5.43
C SER A 169 14.00 -0.22 -6.54
N ARG A 170 13.92 0.31 -7.77
CA ARG A 170 13.49 -0.47 -8.93
C ARG A 170 14.37 -1.68 -9.18
N GLU A 171 15.69 -1.54 -9.13
CA GLU A 171 16.62 -2.68 -9.29
C GLU A 171 16.42 -3.73 -8.19
N HIS A 172 16.21 -3.28 -6.95
CA HIS A 172 15.93 -4.18 -5.84
C HIS A 172 14.62 -4.95 -6.07
N ILE A 173 13.54 -4.24 -6.42
CA ILE A 173 12.24 -4.86 -6.72
C ILE A 173 12.35 -5.86 -7.88
N LEU A 174 13.06 -5.53 -8.96
CA LEU A 174 13.24 -6.41 -10.11
C LEU A 174 13.98 -7.71 -9.77
N ARG A 175 14.93 -7.67 -8.84
CA ARG A 175 15.59 -8.90 -8.33
C ARG A 175 14.60 -9.79 -7.58
N LEU A 176 13.76 -9.21 -6.73
CA LEU A 176 12.72 -9.95 -5.99
C LEU A 176 11.65 -10.50 -6.93
N ALA A 177 11.26 -9.73 -7.95
CA ALA A 177 10.24 -10.09 -8.93
C ALA A 177 10.61 -11.29 -9.82
N GLN A 178 11.89 -11.72 -9.84
CA GLN A 178 12.30 -12.96 -10.51
C GLN A 178 11.65 -14.21 -9.88
N HIS A 179 11.23 -14.12 -8.62
CA HIS A 179 10.66 -15.21 -7.83
C HIS A 179 9.31 -14.86 -7.20
N CYS A 180 8.78 -13.66 -7.50
CA CYS A 180 7.54 -13.16 -6.91
C CYS A 180 6.62 -12.59 -7.99
N ARG A 181 5.31 -12.77 -7.79
CA ARG A 181 4.29 -12.07 -8.58
C ARG A 181 4.16 -10.63 -8.09
N VAL A 182 4.26 -9.68 -9.01
CA VAL A 182 4.14 -8.24 -8.72
C VAL A 182 2.68 -7.81 -8.69
N TYR A 183 2.32 -7.06 -7.66
CA TYR A 183 1.03 -6.39 -7.46
C TYR A 183 1.30 -4.88 -7.32
N PRO A 184 1.20 -4.11 -8.42
CA PRO A 184 1.61 -2.71 -8.44
C PRO A 184 0.54 -1.76 -7.89
N GLY A 185 0.91 -0.49 -7.63
CA GLY A 185 0.00 0.54 -7.15
C GLY A 185 -1.06 0.99 -8.16
N HIS A 186 -0.82 0.78 -9.46
CA HIS A 186 -1.76 1.03 -10.56
C HIS A 186 -1.70 -0.09 -11.59
N PRO A 187 -2.74 -0.26 -12.45
CA PRO A 187 -2.74 -1.26 -13.50
C PRO A 187 -1.50 -1.13 -14.39
N SER A 188 -0.86 -2.25 -14.71
CA SER A 188 0.29 -2.27 -15.62
C SER A 188 -0.16 -1.90 -17.03
N GLN A 189 0.70 -1.20 -17.79
CA GLN A 189 0.48 -0.91 -19.21
C GLN A 189 0.97 -2.04 -20.12
N LEU A 190 1.38 -3.17 -19.55
CA LEU A 190 1.67 -4.36 -20.34
C LEU A 190 0.34 -4.89 -20.85
N GLU A 191 0.14 -4.79 -22.17
CA GLU A 191 -1.01 -5.38 -22.86
C GLU A 191 -1.10 -6.87 -22.48
N SER A 192 -2.28 -7.28 -22.08
CA SER A 192 -2.62 -8.70 -21.98
C SER A 192 -2.67 -9.23 -23.41
N ASP A 193 -1.61 -9.90 -23.85
CA ASP A 193 -1.64 -10.76 -25.05
C ASP A 193 -2.63 -11.91 -24.86
#